data_56a219942a72dfd5831975dd0d476a1f
#
_entry.id   56a219942a72dfd5831975dd0d476a1f
#
_cell.length_a   1.000
_cell.length_b   1.000
_cell.length_c   1.000
_cell.angle_alpha   90.00
_cell.angle_beta   90.00
_cell.angle_gamma   90.00
#
_symmetry.space_group_name_H-M   'P 1'
#
loop_
_entity.id
_entity.type
_entity.pdbx_description
1 polymer ?
#
loop_
_entity_poly.entity_id
_entity_poly.type
_entity_poly.pdbx_seq_one_letter_code
_entity_poly.pdbx_strand_id
1 'polypeptide(L)'
;MTAQKIIQIRDVKLSNENSFALVGGLNVLESESIALQVAETFRSITDKLRIPFIFKASFDKANRSSINSFRGPGLDEGLKILEKIKSEFDVPILTDIHEPYQAAPAADIADVLQLPAFLSRQTDLIVAVAKTGAVINIKKAQFLAPEEMSNILQKCESSGNDRLILCERGTSFGYNNLVVDMLGFSVMKSFGYPVLFDVTHALQRPGGKGDAAAGRRESVRELALAGMSQKIAGLFLEAHPEPEQALCDGPCALRLNQLEPFLKQMKAVDDLVKSFEALDTA
;
A
#
# COMPACT_ATOMS: atom_id res chain seq x y z
N MET A 1 -23.23 4.97 -11.88
CA MET A 1 -21.97 4.66 -11.15
C MET A 1 -22.33 4.04 -9.81
N THR A 2 -21.63 3.02 -9.35
CA THR A 2 -21.80 2.42 -8.01
C THR A 2 -21.46 3.47 -6.95
N ALA A 3 -22.26 3.55 -5.87
CA ALA A 3 -21.97 4.46 -4.77
C ALA A 3 -20.59 4.12 -4.16
N GLN A 4 -19.79 5.16 -3.89
CA GLN A 4 -18.45 4.98 -3.34
C GLN A 4 -18.54 4.70 -1.83
N LYS A 5 -17.94 3.58 -1.40
CA LYS A 5 -17.85 3.23 0.02
C LYS A 5 -16.82 4.11 0.74
N ILE A 6 -17.10 4.41 2.00
CA ILE A 6 -16.14 5.00 2.93
C ILE A 6 -15.67 3.89 3.86
N ILE A 7 -14.38 3.59 3.85
CA ILE A 7 -13.78 2.61 4.77
C ILE A 7 -13.17 3.36 5.96
N GLN A 8 -13.73 3.10 7.14
CA GLN A 8 -13.25 3.68 8.40
C GLN A 8 -12.13 2.81 8.99
N ILE A 9 -10.97 3.43 9.26
CA ILE A 9 -9.79 2.82 9.88
C ILE A 9 -9.37 3.72 11.03
N ARG A 10 -9.81 3.41 12.26
CA ARG A 10 -9.71 4.31 13.42
C ARG A 10 -10.27 5.70 13.08
N ASP A 11 -9.44 6.74 13.10
CA ASP A 11 -9.80 8.13 12.74
C ASP A 11 -9.73 8.44 11.23
N VAL A 12 -9.09 7.55 10.44
CA VAL A 12 -8.93 7.73 8.99
C VAL A 12 -10.18 7.28 8.24
N LYS A 13 -10.75 8.18 7.41
CA LYS A 13 -11.86 7.90 6.48
C LYS A 13 -11.33 7.81 5.05
N LEU A 14 -11.22 6.61 4.52
CA LEU A 14 -10.69 6.35 3.19
C LEU A 14 -11.83 6.24 2.16
N SER A 15 -11.80 7.09 1.14
CA SER A 15 -12.75 7.10 0.01
C SER A 15 -12.11 7.79 -1.20
N ASN A 16 -12.54 7.42 -2.41
CA ASN A 16 -12.09 8.09 -3.64
C ASN A 16 -12.56 9.56 -3.75
N GLU A 17 -13.57 9.95 -2.96
CA GLU A 17 -14.14 11.30 -2.95
C GLU A 17 -13.52 12.21 -1.87
N ASN A 18 -12.96 11.64 -0.81
CA ASN A 18 -12.34 12.40 0.26
C ASN A 18 -10.91 12.84 -0.12
N SER A 19 -10.33 13.78 0.65
CA SER A 19 -8.89 14.06 0.57
C SER A 19 -8.10 12.77 0.68
N PHE A 20 -7.01 12.64 -0.10
CA PHE A 20 -6.25 11.40 -0.12
C PHE A 20 -5.64 11.08 1.25
N ALA A 21 -5.56 9.79 1.55
CA ALA A 21 -4.80 9.30 2.70
C ALA A 21 -3.44 8.73 2.26
N LEU A 22 -2.47 8.76 3.15
CA LEU A 22 -1.17 8.14 2.93
C LEU A 22 -1.07 6.82 3.70
N VAL A 23 -0.84 5.73 2.99
CA VAL A 23 -0.30 4.49 3.55
C VAL A 23 1.21 4.53 3.33
N GLY A 24 1.98 4.69 4.38
CA GLY A 24 3.42 4.91 4.22
C GLY A 24 4.27 4.36 5.34
N GLY A 25 5.56 4.16 5.08
CA GLY A 25 6.50 3.65 6.05
C GLY A 25 7.65 2.90 5.43
N LEU A 26 8.05 1.78 6.03
CA LEU A 26 9.13 0.92 5.56
C LEU A 26 8.63 -0.21 4.66
N ASN A 27 9.51 -0.67 3.78
CA ASN A 27 9.29 -1.91 3.04
C ASN A 27 9.20 -3.10 4.00
N VAL A 28 10.21 -3.27 4.84
CA VAL A 28 10.33 -4.34 5.85
C VAL A 28 10.90 -3.75 7.15
N LEU A 29 10.54 -4.33 8.28
CA LEU A 29 11.16 -4.00 9.56
C LEU A 29 12.61 -4.50 9.58
N GLU A 30 13.57 -3.58 9.53
CA GLU A 30 15.00 -3.88 9.57
C GLU A 30 15.54 -3.84 10.99
N SER A 31 15.12 -2.84 11.77
CA SER A 31 15.35 -2.71 13.20
C SER A 31 14.25 -1.86 13.83
N GLU A 32 14.04 -2.01 15.13
CA GLU A 32 13.10 -1.18 15.88
C GLU A 32 13.45 0.31 15.78
N SER A 33 14.73 0.67 15.90
CA SER A 33 15.17 2.07 15.86
C SER A 33 14.88 2.76 14.52
N ILE A 34 15.13 2.08 13.40
CA ILE A 34 14.80 2.62 12.06
C ILE A 34 13.27 2.74 11.91
N ALA A 35 12.52 1.74 12.40
CA ALA A 35 11.07 1.74 12.30
C ALA A 35 10.43 2.91 13.07
N LEU A 36 10.89 3.17 14.30
CA LEU A 36 10.45 4.30 15.11
C LEU A 36 10.82 5.64 14.45
N GLN A 37 12.05 5.81 13.99
CA GLN A 37 12.51 7.02 13.28
C GLN A 37 11.63 7.33 12.06
N VAL A 38 11.33 6.31 11.27
CA VAL A 38 10.50 6.47 10.06
C VAL A 38 9.06 6.80 10.46
N ALA A 39 8.48 6.10 11.44
CA ALA A 39 7.13 6.35 11.91
C ALA A 39 6.97 7.79 12.45
N GLU A 40 7.90 8.26 13.28
CA GLU A 40 7.93 9.63 13.79
C GLU A 40 7.98 10.66 12.66
N THR A 41 8.87 10.45 11.69
CA THR A 41 9.03 11.37 10.56
C THR A 41 7.76 11.44 9.72
N PHE A 42 7.16 10.28 9.37
CA PHE A 42 5.90 10.25 8.63
C PHE A 42 4.78 10.93 9.41
N ARG A 43 4.61 10.59 10.70
CA ARG A 43 3.57 11.18 11.56
C ARG A 43 3.71 12.70 11.65
N SER A 44 4.90 13.21 11.95
CA SER A 44 5.16 14.64 12.05
C SER A 44 4.83 15.42 10.77
N ILE A 45 5.23 14.86 9.61
CA ILE A 45 4.99 15.50 8.30
C ILE A 45 3.51 15.44 7.92
N THR A 46 2.86 14.30 8.12
CA THR A 46 1.44 14.13 7.77
C THR A 46 0.53 14.98 8.66
N ASP A 47 0.82 15.12 9.94
CA ASP A 47 0.11 16.03 10.84
C ASP A 47 0.25 17.50 10.40
N LYS A 48 1.47 17.94 10.10
CA LYS A 48 1.75 19.28 9.59
C LYS A 48 0.97 19.59 8.30
N LEU A 49 0.86 18.59 7.41
CA LEU A 49 0.17 18.73 6.13
C LEU A 49 -1.32 18.39 6.21
N ARG A 50 -1.81 17.90 7.34
CA ARG A 50 -3.18 17.42 7.56
C ARG A 50 -3.56 16.33 6.56
N ILE A 51 -2.67 15.37 6.35
CA ILE A 51 -2.89 14.20 5.50
C ILE A 51 -3.23 13.01 6.42
N PRO A 52 -4.39 12.35 6.28
CA PRO A 52 -4.69 11.12 7.02
C PRO A 52 -3.61 10.07 6.76
N PHE A 53 -3.15 9.40 7.81
CA PHE A 53 -1.96 8.55 7.73
C PHE A 53 -2.19 7.17 8.35
N ILE A 54 -1.67 6.14 7.68
CA ILE A 54 -1.61 4.75 8.14
C ILE A 54 -0.16 4.31 8.01
N PHE A 55 0.45 3.89 9.11
CA PHE A 55 1.83 3.38 9.07
C PHE A 55 1.87 1.97 8.49
N LYS A 56 2.80 1.74 7.57
CA LYS A 56 3.00 0.42 6.93
C LYS A 56 4.42 -0.09 7.15
N ALA A 57 4.53 -1.32 7.60
CA ALA A 57 5.77 -2.10 7.47
C ALA A 57 5.45 -3.60 7.43
N SER A 58 6.31 -4.39 6.78
CA SER A 58 6.21 -5.85 6.75
C SER A 58 7.08 -6.48 7.82
N PHE A 59 6.56 -7.47 8.54
CA PHE A 59 7.34 -8.26 9.48
C PHE A 59 8.13 -9.38 8.78
N ASP A 60 7.74 -9.74 7.56
CA ASP A 60 8.41 -10.73 6.72
C ASP A 60 8.27 -10.35 5.23
N LYS A 61 9.24 -10.71 4.43
CA LYS A 61 9.24 -10.68 2.97
C LYS A 61 9.37 -12.11 2.43
N ALA A 62 8.26 -12.84 2.47
CA ALA A 62 8.23 -14.27 2.12
C ALA A 62 8.50 -14.55 0.63
N ASN A 63 8.37 -13.56 -0.24
CA ASN A 63 8.47 -13.68 -1.70
C ASN A 63 9.80 -13.18 -2.29
N ARG A 64 10.89 -13.18 -1.52
CA ARG A 64 12.22 -12.78 -2.01
C ARG A 64 12.72 -13.75 -3.09
N SER A 65 13.45 -13.20 -4.09
CA SER A 65 14.01 -14.00 -5.19
C SER A 65 15.14 -14.94 -4.74
N SER A 66 15.93 -14.56 -3.74
CA SER A 66 17.02 -15.39 -3.20
C SER A 66 16.69 -15.88 -1.81
N ILE A 67 17.03 -17.15 -1.53
CA ILE A 67 16.91 -17.74 -0.20
C ILE A 67 17.78 -17.03 0.87
N ASN A 68 18.85 -16.36 0.43
CA ASN A 68 19.78 -15.63 1.28
C ASN A 68 19.37 -14.17 1.53
N SER A 69 18.29 -13.71 0.92
CA SER A 69 17.82 -12.32 1.09
C SER A 69 17.28 -12.09 2.50
N PHE A 70 17.47 -10.88 3.02
CA PHE A 70 16.89 -10.48 4.29
C PHE A 70 15.35 -10.52 4.19
N ARG A 71 14.71 -11.12 5.19
CA ARG A 71 13.26 -11.31 5.20
C ARG A 71 12.52 -10.44 6.22
N GLY A 72 13.18 -10.01 7.27
CA GLY A 72 12.58 -9.30 8.40
C GLY A 72 12.73 -10.08 9.72
N PRO A 73 12.16 -9.54 10.82
CA PRO A 73 12.26 -10.15 12.17
C PRO A 73 11.33 -11.36 12.36
N GLY A 74 10.41 -11.61 11.44
CA GLY A 74 9.35 -12.63 11.59
C GLY A 74 8.11 -12.10 12.33
N LEU A 75 7.10 -12.98 12.45
CA LEU A 75 5.77 -12.60 12.93
C LEU A 75 5.80 -12.03 14.36
N ASP A 76 6.30 -12.79 15.32
CA ASP A 76 6.17 -12.46 16.75
C ASP A 76 6.91 -11.16 17.10
N GLU A 77 8.16 -11.02 16.66
CA GLU A 77 8.95 -9.83 16.93
C GLU A 77 8.46 -8.63 16.11
N GLY A 78 8.08 -8.86 14.86
CA GLY A 78 7.53 -7.82 14.00
C GLY A 78 6.23 -7.23 14.53
N LEU A 79 5.33 -8.06 15.07
CA LEU A 79 4.09 -7.58 15.68
C LEU A 79 4.34 -6.73 16.93
N LYS A 80 5.32 -7.07 17.77
CA LYS A 80 5.71 -6.25 18.94
C LYS A 80 6.20 -4.86 18.52
N ILE A 81 7.05 -4.80 17.48
CA ILE A 81 7.54 -3.51 16.95
C ILE A 81 6.36 -2.68 16.41
N LEU A 82 5.44 -3.31 15.65
CA LEU A 82 4.26 -2.62 15.12
C LEU A 82 3.32 -2.13 16.23
N GLU A 83 3.10 -2.94 17.28
CA GLU A 83 2.31 -2.54 18.44
C GLU A 83 2.93 -1.34 19.17
N LYS A 84 4.24 -1.32 19.33
CA LYS A 84 4.97 -0.19 19.90
C LYS A 84 4.77 1.07 19.08
N ILE A 85 4.92 1.01 17.75
CA ILE A 85 4.68 2.14 16.85
C ILE A 85 3.24 2.63 16.97
N LYS A 86 2.27 1.69 16.96
CA LYS A 86 0.84 2.01 17.10
C LYS A 86 0.54 2.79 18.37
N SER A 87 1.12 2.37 19.49
CA SER A 87 0.89 2.98 20.80
C SER A 87 1.66 4.29 20.97
N GLU A 88 2.90 4.40 20.48
CA GLU A 88 3.75 5.55 20.68
C GLU A 88 3.33 6.75 19.81
N PHE A 89 2.93 6.50 18.57
CA PHE A 89 2.57 7.55 17.61
C PHE A 89 1.06 7.70 17.38
N ASP A 90 0.24 6.88 18.02
CA ASP A 90 -1.22 6.84 17.84
C ASP A 90 -1.63 6.80 16.36
N VAL A 91 -1.08 5.85 15.61
CA VAL A 91 -1.33 5.66 14.16
C VAL A 91 -1.96 4.30 13.89
N PRO A 92 -2.87 4.20 12.90
CA PRO A 92 -3.30 2.91 12.39
C PRO A 92 -2.12 2.17 11.76
N ILE A 93 -2.13 0.84 11.87
CA ILE A 93 -1.08 -0.04 11.34
C ILE A 93 -1.61 -0.85 10.15
N LEU A 94 -0.81 -0.92 9.09
CA LEU A 94 -0.97 -1.85 7.99
C LEU A 94 0.24 -2.79 7.91
N THR A 95 -0.01 -4.10 7.87
CA THR A 95 1.04 -5.10 7.58
C THR A 95 0.53 -6.16 6.61
N ASP A 96 1.44 -6.76 5.84
CA ASP A 96 1.11 -7.84 4.92
C ASP A 96 1.31 -9.20 5.58
N ILE A 97 0.48 -10.16 5.16
CA ILE A 97 0.51 -11.54 5.62
C ILE A 97 0.67 -12.49 4.43
N HIS A 98 1.28 -13.65 4.67
CA HIS A 98 1.68 -14.58 3.60
C HIS A 98 1.07 -15.97 3.76
N GLU A 99 0.69 -16.33 4.98
CA GLU A 99 0.12 -17.63 5.35
C GLU A 99 -1.18 -17.46 6.15
N PRO A 100 -2.18 -18.34 5.99
CA PRO A 100 -3.47 -18.23 6.68
C PRO A 100 -3.36 -18.12 8.20
N TYR A 101 -2.40 -18.83 8.83
CA TYR A 101 -2.23 -18.82 10.29
C TYR A 101 -1.75 -17.47 10.85
N GLN A 102 -1.18 -16.61 10.01
CA GLN A 102 -0.71 -15.27 10.40
C GLN A 102 -1.87 -14.27 10.54
N ALA A 103 -3.03 -14.56 9.93
CA ALA A 103 -4.13 -13.60 9.83
C ALA A 103 -4.67 -13.17 11.19
N ALA A 104 -4.98 -14.12 12.08
CA ALA A 104 -5.54 -13.82 13.40
C ALA A 104 -4.57 -13.03 14.29
N PRO A 105 -3.32 -13.49 14.55
CA PRO A 105 -2.40 -12.74 15.41
C PRO A 105 -2.03 -11.37 14.81
N ALA A 106 -1.95 -11.24 13.48
CA ALA A 106 -1.70 -9.94 12.87
C ALA A 106 -2.89 -8.98 13.02
N ALA A 107 -4.14 -9.48 12.98
CA ALA A 107 -5.34 -8.66 13.15
C ALA A 107 -5.53 -8.15 14.59
N ASP A 108 -4.92 -8.78 15.58
CA ASP A 108 -4.95 -8.30 16.97
C ASP A 108 -4.18 -6.96 17.11
N ILE A 109 -3.19 -6.72 16.25
CA ILE A 109 -2.34 -5.53 16.29
C ILE A 109 -2.65 -4.58 15.13
N ALA A 110 -2.68 -5.09 13.89
CA ALA A 110 -2.85 -4.28 12.70
C ALA A 110 -4.33 -3.96 12.42
N ASP A 111 -4.61 -2.71 12.08
CA ASP A 111 -5.94 -2.23 11.71
C ASP A 111 -6.29 -2.60 10.26
N VAL A 112 -5.26 -2.80 9.43
CA VAL A 112 -5.36 -3.20 8.03
C VAL A 112 -4.43 -4.37 7.75
N LEU A 113 -4.98 -5.46 7.22
CA LEU A 113 -4.20 -6.61 6.72
C LEU A 113 -4.06 -6.50 5.21
N GLN A 114 -2.85 -6.69 4.71
CA GLN A 114 -2.58 -6.64 3.29
C GLN A 114 -2.44 -8.03 2.68
N LEU A 115 -3.16 -8.26 1.59
CA LEU A 115 -2.94 -9.39 0.69
C LEU A 115 -1.86 -8.99 -0.33
N PRO A 116 -0.68 -9.63 -0.32
CA PRO A 116 0.38 -9.37 -1.29
C PRO A 116 -0.07 -9.67 -2.73
N ALA A 117 0.52 -8.96 -3.70
CA ALA A 117 0.14 -9.08 -5.11
C ALA A 117 0.23 -10.52 -5.64
N PHE A 118 1.33 -11.24 -5.35
CA PHE A 118 1.48 -12.63 -5.79
C PHE A 118 0.46 -13.59 -5.17
N LEU A 119 -0.09 -13.26 -4.00
CA LEU A 119 -0.98 -14.09 -3.20
C LEU A 119 -2.45 -13.65 -3.27
N SER A 120 -2.75 -12.58 -4.00
CA SER A 120 -4.10 -11.99 -4.01
C SER A 120 -5.19 -12.88 -4.62
N ARG A 121 -4.83 -14.01 -5.27
CA ARG A 121 -5.77 -15.04 -5.74
C ARG A 121 -5.88 -16.27 -4.85
N GLN A 122 -5.05 -16.41 -3.80
CA GLN A 122 -5.02 -17.58 -2.91
C GLN A 122 -6.26 -17.61 -2.03
N THR A 123 -7.20 -18.51 -2.34
CA THR A 123 -8.51 -18.54 -1.71
C THR A 123 -8.43 -18.73 -0.19
N ASP A 124 -7.62 -19.68 0.28
CA ASP A 124 -7.52 -19.98 1.73
C ASP A 124 -6.94 -18.80 2.51
N LEU A 125 -5.95 -18.09 1.94
CA LEU A 125 -5.41 -16.87 2.53
C LEU A 125 -6.46 -15.76 2.59
N ILE A 126 -7.19 -15.52 1.49
CA ILE A 126 -8.25 -14.51 1.42
C ILE A 126 -9.33 -14.79 2.47
N VAL A 127 -9.79 -16.04 2.57
CA VAL A 127 -10.82 -16.46 3.53
C VAL A 127 -10.32 -16.27 4.97
N ALA A 128 -9.07 -16.66 5.26
CA ALA A 128 -8.49 -16.48 6.60
C ALA A 128 -8.42 -14.99 6.98
N VAL A 129 -7.99 -14.12 6.08
CA VAL A 129 -7.95 -12.67 6.32
C VAL A 129 -9.34 -12.09 6.47
N ALA A 130 -10.28 -12.45 5.60
CA ALA A 130 -11.65 -11.93 5.65
C ALA A 130 -12.34 -12.27 6.97
N LYS A 131 -12.12 -13.47 7.50
CA LYS A 131 -12.69 -13.92 8.78
C LYS A 131 -12.20 -13.16 10.01
N THR A 132 -11.08 -12.42 9.92
CA THR A 132 -10.62 -11.58 11.03
C THR A 132 -11.50 -10.36 11.26
N GLY A 133 -12.23 -9.90 10.24
CA GLY A 133 -13.00 -8.65 10.28
C GLY A 133 -12.15 -7.38 10.18
N ALA A 134 -10.81 -7.49 10.09
CA ALA A 134 -9.94 -6.35 9.84
C ALA A 134 -10.21 -5.73 8.46
N VAL A 135 -9.81 -4.48 8.25
CA VAL A 135 -9.81 -3.89 6.89
C VAL A 135 -8.78 -4.63 6.04
N ILE A 136 -9.11 -4.88 4.77
CA ILE A 136 -8.23 -5.62 3.86
C ILE A 136 -7.74 -4.70 2.75
N ASN A 137 -6.42 -4.51 2.63
CA ASN A 137 -5.79 -3.89 1.47
C ASN A 137 -5.37 -4.98 0.48
N ILE A 138 -5.97 -4.98 -0.72
CA ILE A 138 -5.75 -6.00 -1.75
C ILE A 138 -4.83 -5.43 -2.81
N LYS A 139 -3.58 -5.88 -2.87
CA LYS A 139 -2.65 -5.54 -3.96
C LYS A 139 -3.08 -6.25 -5.24
N LYS A 140 -3.33 -5.48 -6.31
CA LYS A 140 -3.58 -6.06 -7.61
C LYS A 140 -2.32 -6.80 -8.10
N ALA A 141 -2.45 -8.08 -8.40
CA ALA A 141 -1.33 -8.84 -8.95
C ALA A 141 -0.92 -8.30 -10.33
N GLN A 142 0.37 -8.41 -10.64
CA GLN A 142 0.94 -7.90 -11.88
C GLN A 142 0.39 -8.62 -13.14
N PHE A 143 -0.17 -9.80 -12.95
CA PHE A 143 -0.76 -10.63 -14.02
C PHE A 143 -2.29 -10.50 -14.14
N LEU A 144 -2.94 -9.71 -13.27
CA LEU A 144 -4.39 -9.52 -13.28
C LEU A 144 -4.78 -8.29 -14.09
N ALA A 145 -5.82 -8.42 -14.89
CA ALA A 145 -6.55 -7.27 -15.40
C ALA A 145 -7.31 -6.56 -14.26
N PRO A 146 -7.56 -5.24 -14.35
CA PRO A 146 -8.32 -4.52 -13.33
C PRO A 146 -9.69 -5.14 -13.04
N GLU A 147 -10.38 -5.66 -14.05
CA GLU A 147 -11.70 -6.31 -13.96
C GLU A 147 -11.68 -7.58 -13.10
N GLU A 148 -10.58 -8.31 -13.10
CA GLU A 148 -10.44 -9.55 -12.32
C GLU A 148 -10.39 -9.32 -10.81
N MET A 149 -10.17 -8.07 -10.37
CA MET A 149 -10.23 -7.70 -8.95
C MET A 149 -11.62 -7.96 -8.36
N SER A 150 -12.68 -7.93 -9.19
CA SER A 150 -14.05 -8.28 -8.78
C SER A 150 -14.14 -9.69 -8.17
N ASN A 151 -13.39 -10.65 -8.70
CA ASN A 151 -13.38 -12.03 -8.17
C ASN A 151 -12.78 -12.12 -6.77
N ILE A 152 -11.80 -11.27 -6.45
CA ILE A 152 -11.16 -11.23 -5.15
C ILE A 152 -12.08 -10.54 -4.14
N LEU A 153 -12.72 -9.43 -4.55
CA LEU A 153 -13.75 -8.75 -3.76
C LEU A 153 -14.87 -9.71 -3.38
N GLN A 154 -15.38 -10.49 -4.35
CA GLN A 154 -16.43 -11.49 -4.11
C GLN A 154 -16.01 -12.54 -3.08
N LYS A 155 -14.75 -13.02 -3.10
CA LYS A 155 -14.26 -13.97 -2.09
C LYS A 155 -14.28 -13.37 -0.68
N CYS A 156 -13.86 -12.11 -0.53
CA CYS A 156 -13.88 -11.41 0.74
C CYS A 156 -15.33 -11.20 1.24
N GLU A 157 -16.20 -10.69 0.37
CA GLU A 157 -17.61 -10.42 0.68
C GLU A 157 -18.37 -11.72 1.03
N SER A 158 -18.15 -12.80 0.27
CA SER A 158 -18.73 -14.12 0.54
C SER A 158 -18.21 -14.73 1.86
N SER A 159 -17.07 -14.25 2.35
CA SER A 159 -16.49 -14.64 3.63
C SER A 159 -16.91 -13.72 4.79
N GLY A 160 -17.82 -12.77 4.53
CA GLY A 160 -18.40 -11.87 5.54
C GLY A 160 -17.64 -10.57 5.77
N ASN A 161 -16.72 -10.18 4.88
CA ASN A 161 -15.96 -8.94 5.02
C ASN A 161 -16.06 -8.06 3.77
N ASP A 162 -16.65 -6.87 3.93
CA ASP A 162 -16.78 -5.85 2.89
C ASP A 162 -15.96 -4.56 3.19
N ARG A 163 -15.07 -4.61 4.19
CA ARG A 163 -14.16 -3.52 4.56
C ARG A 163 -12.88 -3.60 3.71
N LEU A 164 -13.01 -3.30 2.41
CA LEU A 164 -11.99 -3.62 1.41
C LEU A 164 -11.41 -2.34 0.79
N ILE A 165 -10.13 -2.42 0.43
CA ILE A 165 -9.36 -1.40 -0.27
C ILE A 165 -8.65 -2.08 -1.43
N LEU A 166 -8.70 -1.50 -2.62
CA LEU A 166 -7.96 -1.96 -3.79
C LEU A 166 -6.66 -1.16 -3.92
N CYS A 167 -5.58 -1.81 -4.33
CA CYS A 167 -4.30 -1.13 -4.49
C CYS A 167 -3.64 -1.49 -5.83
N GLU A 168 -3.58 -0.52 -6.75
CA GLU A 168 -2.84 -0.64 -8.00
C GLU A 168 -1.33 -0.60 -7.72
N ARG A 169 -0.55 -1.43 -8.45
CA ARG A 169 0.91 -1.48 -8.31
C ARG A 169 1.66 -1.85 -9.60
N GLY A 170 1.00 -1.68 -10.72
CA GLY A 170 1.54 -2.00 -12.04
C GLY A 170 1.25 -3.42 -12.51
N THR A 171 1.35 -3.58 -13.80
CA THR A 171 1.12 -4.82 -14.55
C THR A 171 2.40 -5.20 -15.30
N SER A 172 2.70 -6.49 -15.38
CA SER A 172 3.83 -6.99 -16.17
C SER A 172 3.65 -6.65 -17.64
N PHE A 173 4.69 -6.04 -18.22
CA PHE A 173 4.73 -5.69 -19.64
C PHE A 173 6.04 -6.21 -20.25
N GLY A 174 5.98 -7.39 -20.82
CA GLY A 174 7.16 -8.15 -21.18
C GLY A 174 7.91 -8.68 -19.94
N TYR A 175 9.21 -8.93 -20.09
CA TYR A 175 10.07 -9.37 -18.99
C TYR A 175 10.63 -8.17 -18.21
N ASN A 176 10.76 -8.32 -16.90
CA ASN A 176 11.45 -7.39 -16.00
C ASN A 176 10.99 -5.92 -16.07
N ASN A 177 9.76 -5.69 -16.50
CA ASN A 177 9.18 -4.36 -16.59
C ASN A 177 7.74 -4.32 -16.08
N LEU A 178 7.37 -3.21 -15.46
CA LEU A 178 6.01 -2.91 -15.03
C LEU A 178 5.54 -1.61 -15.67
N VAL A 179 4.27 -1.58 -16.05
CA VAL A 179 3.56 -0.39 -16.49
C VAL A 179 2.29 -0.20 -15.65
N VAL A 180 1.82 1.02 -15.55
CA VAL A 180 0.55 1.34 -14.88
C VAL A 180 -0.45 1.76 -15.95
N ASP A 181 -1.56 1.04 -16.03
CA ASP A 181 -2.69 1.42 -16.85
C ASP A 181 -3.53 2.46 -16.09
N MET A 182 -3.48 3.71 -16.52
CA MET A 182 -4.24 4.79 -15.90
C MET A 182 -5.77 4.61 -16.04
N LEU A 183 -6.25 3.93 -17.07
CA LEU A 183 -7.66 3.61 -17.23
C LEU A 183 -8.12 2.52 -16.23
N GLY A 184 -7.21 1.68 -15.78
CA GLY A 184 -7.49 0.66 -14.77
C GLY A 184 -7.98 1.21 -13.44
N PHE A 185 -7.60 2.45 -13.07
CA PHE A 185 -8.15 3.12 -11.89
C PHE A 185 -9.66 3.34 -11.97
N SER A 186 -10.15 3.74 -13.16
CA SER A 186 -11.57 3.93 -13.40
C SER A 186 -12.34 2.61 -13.24
N VAL A 187 -11.81 1.51 -13.79
CA VAL A 187 -12.39 0.17 -13.63
C VAL A 187 -12.45 -0.22 -12.16
N MET A 188 -11.35 -0.12 -11.42
CA MET A 188 -11.33 -0.49 -10.01
C MET A 188 -12.26 0.37 -9.15
N LYS A 189 -12.36 1.69 -9.40
CA LYS A 189 -13.31 2.57 -8.71
C LYS A 189 -14.77 2.21 -9.00
N SER A 190 -15.07 1.64 -10.17
CA SER A 190 -16.44 1.22 -10.51
C SER A 190 -17.00 0.13 -9.60
N PHE A 191 -16.15 -0.61 -8.90
CA PHE A 191 -16.56 -1.59 -7.88
C PHE A 191 -17.06 -0.93 -6.58
N GLY A 192 -16.89 0.39 -6.44
CA GLY A 192 -17.38 1.15 -5.29
C GLY A 192 -16.43 1.15 -4.08
N TYR A 193 -15.25 0.58 -4.18
CA TYR A 193 -14.26 0.54 -3.10
C TYR A 193 -13.18 1.63 -3.26
N PRO A 194 -12.57 2.10 -2.15
CA PRO A 194 -11.42 2.99 -2.21
C PRO A 194 -10.26 2.35 -2.98
N VAL A 195 -9.59 3.15 -3.81
CA VAL A 195 -8.43 2.71 -4.59
C VAL A 195 -7.19 3.47 -4.14
N LEU A 196 -6.17 2.73 -3.71
CA LEU A 196 -4.83 3.23 -3.46
C LEU A 196 -3.95 3.03 -4.69
N PHE A 197 -2.93 3.86 -4.79
CA PHE A 197 -1.87 3.68 -5.77
C PHE A 197 -0.52 3.48 -5.07
N ASP A 198 0.09 2.33 -5.29
CA ASP A 198 1.43 1.98 -4.82
C ASP A 198 2.47 2.49 -5.82
N VAL A 199 2.97 3.68 -5.55
CA VAL A 199 3.97 4.34 -6.40
C VAL A 199 5.38 3.80 -6.19
N THR A 200 5.62 3.07 -5.11
CA THR A 200 6.91 2.42 -4.85
C THR A 200 7.07 1.16 -5.68
N HIS A 201 6.14 0.22 -5.55
CA HIS A 201 6.26 -1.08 -6.21
C HIS A 201 5.92 -1.03 -7.71
N ALA A 202 5.17 -0.04 -8.17
CA ALA A 202 4.97 0.19 -9.61
C ALA A 202 6.27 0.57 -10.35
N LEU A 203 7.28 1.03 -9.62
CA LEU A 203 8.60 1.38 -10.15
C LEU A 203 9.63 0.25 -10.11
N GLN A 204 9.27 -0.92 -9.58
CA GLN A 204 10.17 -2.07 -9.59
C GLN A 204 10.49 -2.52 -11.01
N ARG A 205 11.71 -3.03 -11.17
CA ARG A 205 12.13 -3.87 -12.30
C ARG A 205 12.38 -5.27 -11.77
N PRO A 206 11.40 -6.16 -11.81
CA PRO A 206 11.51 -7.51 -11.27
C PRO A 206 12.73 -8.25 -11.86
N GLY A 207 13.57 -8.85 -11.01
CA GLY A 207 14.77 -9.57 -11.46
C GLY A 207 15.86 -8.71 -12.11
N GLY A 208 15.77 -7.39 -12.09
CA GLY A 208 16.69 -6.49 -12.79
C GLY A 208 18.14 -6.49 -12.26
N LYS A 209 18.39 -7.10 -11.09
CA LYS A 209 19.72 -7.32 -10.51
C LYS A 209 20.03 -8.79 -10.28
N GLY A 210 19.33 -9.71 -10.97
CA GLY A 210 19.50 -11.15 -10.79
C GLY A 210 18.80 -11.66 -9.53
N ASP A 211 19.38 -11.46 -8.37
CA ASP A 211 18.88 -11.90 -7.06
C ASP A 211 18.01 -10.87 -6.32
N ALA A 212 17.86 -9.66 -6.89
CA ALA A 212 17.06 -8.58 -6.34
C ALA A 212 16.34 -7.78 -7.44
N ALA A 213 15.28 -7.09 -7.07
CA ALA A 213 14.63 -6.11 -7.94
C ALA A 213 15.51 -4.87 -8.09
N ALA A 214 15.62 -4.34 -9.32
CA ALA A 214 16.05 -2.97 -9.57
C ALA A 214 14.83 -2.03 -9.44
N GLY A 215 15.05 -0.73 -9.45
CA GLY A 215 14.00 0.27 -9.32
C GLY A 215 14.26 1.54 -10.11
N ARG A 216 13.25 2.39 -10.18
CA ARG A 216 13.24 3.68 -10.88
C ARG A 216 12.80 4.79 -9.91
N ARG A 217 13.44 4.88 -8.74
CA ARG A 217 13.10 5.89 -7.70
C ARG A 217 13.01 7.30 -8.26
N GLU A 218 13.86 7.63 -9.21
CA GLU A 218 13.89 8.92 -9.88
C GLU A 218 12.56 9.31 -10.54
N SER A 219 11.74 8.32 -10.90
CA SER A 219 10.42 8.52 -11.55
C SER A 219 9.24 8.53 -10.57
N VAL A 220 9.49 8.45 -9.25
CA VAL A 220 8.40 8.33 -8.26
C VAL A 220 7.46 9.53 -8.29
N ARG A 221 8.00 10.73 -8.48
CA ARG A 221 7.24 11.97 -8.51
C ARG A 221 6.31 12.02 -9.72
N GLU A 222 6.85 11.76 -10.92
CA GLU A 222 6.09 11.79 -12.17
C GLU A 222 4.96 10.75 -12.15
N LEU A 223 5.26 9.55 -11.69
CA LEU A 223 4.28 8.48 -11.61
C LEU A 223 3.19 8.79 -10.57
N ALA A 224 3.57 9.33 -9.41
CA ALA A 224 2.62 9.72 -8.37
C ALA A 224 1.69 10.83 -8.85
N LEU A 225 2.20 11.87 -9.53
CA LEU A 225 1.40 12.95 -10.10
C LEU A 225 0.35 12.41 -11.09
N ALA A 226 0.76 11.49 -11.97
CA ALA A 226 -0.15 10.84 -12.91
C ALA A 226 -1.25 10.03 -12.18
N GLY A 227 -0.90 9.29 -11.13
CA GLY A 227 -1.88 8.53 -10.33
C GLY A 227 -2.82 9.43 -9.54
N MET A 228 -2.31 10.50 -8.92
CA MET A 228 -3.14 11.46 -8.16
C MET A 228 -4.20 12.13 -9.04
N SER A 229 -3.89 12.36 -10.32
CA SER A 229 -4.87 12.92 -11.28
C SER A 229 -6.11 12.04 -11.49
N GLN A 230 -6.05 10.76 -11.07
CA GLN A 230 -7.17 9.81 -11.21
C GLN A 230 -8.21 9.93 -10.08
N LYS A 231 -8.14 10.93 -9.19
CA LYS A 231 -9.05 11.10 -8.03
C LYS A 231 -9.14 9.80 -7.21
N ILE A 232 -8.00 9.32 -6.74
CA ILE A 232 -7.88 8.09 -5.93
C ILE A 232 -8.05 8.36 -4.44
N ALA A 233 -8.29 7.31 -3.65
CA ALA A 233 -8.44 7.40 -2.20
C ALA A 233 -7.13 7.66 -1.47
N GLY A 234 -6.00 7.28 -2.05
CA GLY A 234 -4.70 7.51 -1.40
C GLY A 234 -3.51 6.97 -2.15
N LEU A 235 -2.34 7.28 -1.61
CA LEU A 235 -1.06 6.74 -2.05
C LEU A 235 -0.55 5.69 -1.07
N PHE A 236 0.12 4.68 -1.63
CA PHE A 236 0.98 3.76 -0.89
C PHE A 236 2.43 4.10 -1.26
N LEU A 237 3.24 4.48 -0.26
CA LEU A 237 4.59 4.98 -0.46
C LEU A 237 5.54 4.43 0.61
N GLU A 238 6.64 3.85 0.19
CA GLU A 238 7.72 3.44 1.08
C GLU A 238 8.87 4.43 1.02
N ALA A 239 9.43 4.76 2.18
CA ALA A 239 10.59 5.61 2.30
C ALA A 239 11.61 5.02 3.27
N HIS A 240 12.87 5.39 3.09
CA HIS A 240 13.96 4.94 3.94
C HIS A 240 14.93 6.10 4.20
N PRO A 241 15.53 6.20 5.41
CA PRO A 241 16.53 7.23 5.70
C PRO A 241 17.69 7.20 4.70
N GLU A 242 18.20 6.02 4.41
CA GLU A 242 19.32 5.76 3.49
C GLU A 242 18.95 4.60 2.55
N PRO A 243 18.20 4.84 1.46
CA PRO A 243 17.69 3.78 0.59
C PRO A 243 18.78 2.88 -0.04
N GLU A 244 20.00 3.37 -0.13
CA GLU A 244 21.16 2.60 -0.64
C GLU A 244 21.59 1.50 0.33
N GLN A 245 21.24 1.63 1.62
CA GLN A 245 21.54 0.65 2.68
C GLN A 245 20.33 -0.21 3.01
N ALA A 246 19.15 0.12 2.45
CA ALA A 246 17.93 -0.64 2.71
C ALA A 246 18.08 -2.12 2.35
N LEU A 247 17.64 -3.00 3.24
CA LEU A 247 17.77 -4.45 3.10
C LEU A 247 16.76 -5.05 2.11
N CYS A 248 15.73 -4.28 1.73
CA CYS A 248 14.74 -4.66 0.72
C CYS A 248 14.26 -3.43 -0.07
N ASP A 249 14.12 -3.59 -1.39
CA ASP A 249 13.54 -2.62 -2.36
C ASP A 249 14.09 -1.18 -2.29
N GLY A 250 15.29 -1.00 -1.76
CA GLY A 250 15.97 0.29 -1.68
C GLY A 250 15.95 1.10 -2.98
N PRO A 251 16.18 0.50 -4.17
CA PRO A 251 16.10 1.22 -5.45
C PRO A 251 14.75 1.86 -5.77
N CYS A 252 13.66 1.48 -5.07
CA CYS A 252 12.32 2.05 -5.26
C CYS A 252 11.89 2.97 -4.10
N ALA A 253 12.52 2.85 -2.92
CA ALA A 253 12.14 3.61 -1.74
C ALA A 253 12.49 5.10 -1.90
N LEU A 254 11.55 5.98 -1.52
CA LEU A 254 11.80 7.41 -1.46
C LEU A 254 12.84 7.71 -0.37
N ARG A 255 13.71 8.71 -0.59
CA ARG A 255 14.53 9.24 0.50
C ARG A 255 13.67 9.94 1.54
N LEU A 256 13.81 9.58 2.81
CA LEU A 256 12.95 10.10 3.87
C LEU A 256 12.97 11.63 3.96
N ASN A 257 14.11 12.26 3.68
CA ASN A 257 14.23 13.73 3.64
C ASN A 257 13.50 14.39 2.46
N GLN A 258 13.01 13.63 1.48
CA GLN A 258 12.20 14.12 0.37
C GLN A 258 10.69 13.95 0.62
N LEU A 259 10.29 13.37 1.74
CA LEU A 259 8.89 13.05 2.03
C LEU A 259 8.02 14.31 2.09
N GLU A 260 8.44 15.35 2.82
CA GLU A 260 7.64 16.58 2.97
C GLU A 260 7.42 17.32 1.64
N PRO A 261 8.48 17.65 0.85
CA PRO A 261 8.27 18.31 -0.44
C PRO A 261 7.47 17.45 -1.42
N PHE A 262 7.61 16.13 -1.40
CA PHE A 262 6.80 15.20 -2.20
C PHE A 262 5.32 15.28 -1.81
N LEU A 263 4.98 15.14 -0.53
CA LEU A 263 3.59 15.13 -0.07
C LEU A 263 2.89 16.49 -0.27
N LYS A 264 3.61 17.61 -0.17
CA LYS A 264 3.05 18.93 -0.50
C LYS A 264 2.56 19.00 -1.95
N GLN A 265 3.31 18.42 -2.89
CA GLN A 265 2.91 18.40 -4.29
C GLN A 265 1.73 17.47 -4.52
N MET A 266 1.72 16.28 -3.90
CA MET A 266 0.61 15.34 -4.01
C MET A 266 -0.68 15.93 -3.47
N LYS A 267 -0.59 16.61 -2.32
CA LYS A 267 -1.76 17.30 -1.73
C LYS A 267 -2.31 18.40 -2.65
N ALA A 268 -1.45 19.20 -3.23
CA ALA A 268 -1.88 20.26 -4.15
C ALA A 268 -2.60 19.70 -5.39
N VAL A 269 -2.13 18.56 -5.93
CA VAL A 269 -2.79 17.89 -7.05
C VAL A 269 -4.12 17.29 -6.62
N ASP A 270 -4.18 16.62 -5.47
CA ASP A 270 -5.42 16.03 -4.94
C ASP A 270 -6.49 17.11 -4.73
N ASP A 271 -6.13 18.20 -4.06
CA ASP A 271 -7.04 19.33 -3.81
C ASP A 271 -7.56 19.90 -5.15
N LEU A 272 -6.69 20.04 -6.17
CA LEU A 272 -7.08 20.56 -7.48
C LEU A 272 -8.00 19.60 -8.23
N VAL A 273 -7.61 18.35 -8.40
CA VAL A 273 -8.39 17.43 -9.26
C VAL A 273 -9.73 17.06 -8.63
N LYS A 274 -9.82 17.00 -7.31
CA LYS A 274 -11.08 16.74 -6.60
C LYS A 274 -12.04 17.93 -6.59
N SER A 275 -11.55 19.16 -6.90
CA SER A 275 -12.41 20.33 -7.09
C SER A 275 -13.09 20.35 -8.46
N PHE A 276 -12.67 19.53 -9.44
CA PHE A 276 -13.25 19.51 -10.77
C PHE A 276 -14.63 18.84 -10.75
N GLU A 277 -15.60 19.48 -11.37
CA GLU A 277 -16.89 18.87 -11.63
C GLU A 277 -16.76 17.65 -12.58
N ALA A 278 -17.66 16.70 -12.43
CA ALA A 278 -17.72 15.58 -13.35
C ALA A 278 -18.25 16.05 -14.72
N LEU A 279 -17.61 15.59 -15.78
CA LEU A 279 -18.10 15.78 -17.15
C LEU A 279 -19.02 14.63 -17.51
N ASP A 280 -20.13 14.95 -18.19
CA ASP A 280 -20.94 13.95 -18.87
C ASP A 280 -20.25 13.61 -20.20
N THR A 281 -19.67 12.42 -20.25
CA THR A 281 -18.94 11.93 -21.43
C THR A 281 -19.63 10.71 -22.07
N ALA A 282 -20.84 10.36 -21.65
CA ALA A 282 -21.62 9.25 -22.19
C ALA A 282 -22.45 9.64 -23.42
#